data_52ebf4408d778d9201cfb0e77e4d679d
#
_entry.id   52ebf4408d778d9201cfb0e77e4d679d
#
_cell.length_a   1.000
_cell.length_b   1.000
_cell.length_c   1.000
_cell.angle_alpha   90.00
_cell.angle_beta   90.00
_cell.angle_gamma   90.00
#
_symmetry.space_group_name_H-M   'P 1'
#
loop_
_entity.id
_entity.type
_entity.pdbx_description
1 polymer ?
#
loop_
_entity_poly.entity_id
_entity_poly.type
_entity_poly.pdbx_seq_one_letter_code
_entity_poly.pdbx_strand_id
1 'polypeptide(L)'
;GYVSVSENAAYAGTKPEGKITVAGSSSVSPVMEKLIEAYKQINTKAEIELQTSDSSAGMQSALEGTCDIGMASRELKDTETALTSTTIAKDGIAVIVNTNNTTENLTMDQVKAIYTGEAKVWSDITK
;
A
#
# COMPACT_ATOMS: atom_id res chain seq x y z
N GLY A 1 -5.70 3.77 10.13
CA GLY A 1 -4.33 3.67 10.62
C GLY A 1 -3.64 5.02 10.56
N TYR A 2 -2.90 5.37 11.59
CA TYR A 2 -2.07 6.58 11.60
C TYR A 2 -0.79 6.30 10.80
N VAL A 3 -0.56 7.05 9.73
CA VAL A 3 0.75 7.09 9.08
C VAL A 3 1.51 8.27 9.67
N SER A 4 2.51 8.00 10.51
CA SER A 4 3.47 9.02 10.93
C SER A 4 4.66 8.98 9.97
N VAL A 5 4.92 10.07 9.29
CA VAL A 5 6.17 10.27 8.56
C VAL A 5 7.14 10.93 9.54
N SER A 6 8.20 10.23 9.94
CA SER A 6 9.27 10.85 10.71
C SER A 6 10.07 11.78 9.80
N GLU A 7 10.28 13.01 10.23
CA GLU A 7 11.18 13.95 9.58
C GLU A 7 12.64 13.44 9.71
N ASN A 8 13.08 12.61 8.78
CA ASN A 8 14.45 12.17 8.71
C ASN A 8 15.11 12.75 7.47
N ALA A 9 16.04 13.66 7.67
CA ALA A 9 16.93 14.31 6.71
C ALA A 9 16.25 15.22 5.65
N ALA A 10 16.84 16.39 5.43
CA ALA A 10 16.43 17.27 4.36
C ALA A 10 16.65 16.57 2.99
N TYR A 11 15.62 16.57 2.14
CA TYR A 11 15.74 16.09 0.77
C TYR A 11 16.79 16.90 0.00
N ALA A 12 17.83 16.22 -0.47
CA ALA A 12 18.96 16.83 -1.19
C ALA A 12 18.93 16.53 -2.71
N GLY A 13 17.85 15.98 -3.23
CA GLY A 13 17.70 15.64 -4.64
C GLY A 13 17.44 16.84 -5.55
N THR A 14 17.38 16.57 -6.86
CA THR A 14 17.00 17.56 -7.86
C THR A 14 15.55 18.00 -7.69
N LYS A 15 15.23 19.23 -8.07
CA LYS A 15 13.88 19.80 -8.03
C LYS A 15 13.38 20.03 -9.46
N PRO A 16 12.99 18.97 -10.18
CA PRO A 16 12.52 19.09 -11.55
C PRO A 16 11.19 19.86 -11.63
N GLU A 17 10.97 20.48 -12.78
CA GLU A 17 9.68 21.08 -13.14
C GLU A 17 8.87 20.09 -13.98
N GLY A 18 7.56 20.20 -13.93
CA GLY A 18 6.67 19.46 -14.79
C GLY A 18 5.54 18.75 -14.05
N LYS A 19 4.77 17.99 -14.82
CA LYS A 19 3.62 17.22 -14.32
C LYS A 19 3.95 15.73 -14.29
N ILE A 20 3.60 15.10 -13.17
CA ILE A 20 3.70 13.64 -12.97
C ILE A 20 2.32 13.11 -12.62
N THR A 21 1.90 12.05 -13.29
CA THR A 21 0.67 11.32 -12.97
C THR A 21 1.00 10.04 -12.23
N VAL A 22 0.42 9.89 -11.03
CA VAL A 22 0.56 8.71 -10.18
C VAL A 22 -0.80 8.01 -10.14
N ALA A 23 -0.86 6.73 -10.48
CA ALA A 23 -2.13 6.01 -10.55
C ALA A 23 -2.06 4.63 -9.90
N GLY A 24 -3.15 4.15 -9.31
CA GLY A 24 -3.28 2.77 -8.86
C GLY A 24 -3.88 2.59 -7.48
N SER A 25 -3.33 1.65 -6.72
CA SER A 25 -3.86 1.09 -5.49
C SER A 25 -4.45 2.10 -4.50
N SER A 26 -5.72 1.93 -4.18
CA SER A 26 -6.42 2.69 -3.13
C SER A 26 -5.81 2.49 -1.74
N SER A 27 -5.19 1.35 -1.49
CA SER A 27 -4.49 1.08 -0.22
C SER A 27 -3.20 1.90 -0.09
N VAL A 28 -2.55 2.24 -1.19
CA VAL A 28 -1.32 3.05 -1.23
C VAL A 28 -1.63 4.53 -1.25
N SER A 29 -2.79 4.94 -1.76
CA SER A 29 -3.17 6.35 -1.94
C SER A 29 -2.97 7.20 -0.68
N PRO A 30 -3.38 6.80 0.54
CA PRO A 30 -3.21 7.64 1.73
C PRO A 30 -1.73 7.93 2.06
N VAL A 31 -0.85 6.97 1.82
CA VAL A 31 0.60 7.16 2.00
C VAL A 31 1.14 8.08 0.90
N MET A 32 0.72 7.86 -0.34
CA MET A 32 1.15 8.66 -1.48
C MET A 32 0.70 10.12 -1.35
N GLU A 33 -0.50 10.39 -0.88
CA GLU A 33 -0.99 11.74 -0.59
C GLU A 33 -0.06 12.50 0.37
N LYS A 34 0.37 11.83 1.45
CA LYS A 34 1.30 12.41 2.42
C LYS A 34 2.68 12.66 1.83
N LEU A 35 3.17 11.75 1.00
CA LEU A 35 4.45 11.93 0.29
C LEU A 35 4.37 13.11 -0.70
N ILE A 36 3.30 13.23 -1.45
CA ILE A 36 3.06 14.34 -2.38
C ILE A 36 2.98 15.67 -1.62
N GLU A 37 2.23 15.71 -0.52
CA GLU A 37 2.12 16.91 0.33
C GLU A 37 3.49 17.36 0.84
N ALA A 38 4.28 16.42 1.37
CA ALA A 38 5.63 16.70 1.86
C ALA A 38 6.57 17.16 0.72
N TYR A 39 6.50 16.52 -0.45
CA TYR A 39 7.34 16.89 -1.58
C TYR A 39 7.01 18.27 -2.15
N LYS A 40 5.74 18.65 -2.18
CA LYS A 40 5.30 19.99 -2.61
C LYS A 40 5.87 21.12 -1.75
N GLN A 41 6.16 20.88 -0.47
CA GLN A 41 6.84 21.85 0.40
C GLN A 41 8.28 22.08 -0.03
N ILE A 42 8.93 21.08 -0.63
CA ILE A 42 10.34 21.13 -1.06
C ILE A 42 10.45 21.60 -2.49
N ASN A 43 9.53 21.18 -3.37
CA ASN A 43 9.53 21.49 -4.80
C ASN A 43 8.15 21.97 -5.26
N THR A 44 8.01 23.31 -5.33
CA THR A 44 6.76 23.95 -5.75
C THR A 44 6.54 23.95 -7.27
N LYS A 45 7.52 23.51 -8.04
CA LYS A 45 7.48 23.52 -9.51
C LYS A 45 7.00 22.19 -10.10
N ALA A 46 6.93 21.14 -9.29
CA ALA A 46 6.37 19.87 -9.69
C ALA A 46 4.87 19.83 -9.42
N GLU A 47 4.11 19.50 -10.43
CA GLU A 47 2.68 19.17 -10.31
C GLU A 47 2.51 17.67 -10.28
N ILE A 48 1.94 17.14 -9.21
CA ILE A 48 1.72 15.70 -9.04
C ILE A 48 0.23 15.44 -8.93
N GLU A 49 -0.31 14.72 -9.90
CA GLU A 49 -1.69 14.28 -9.95
C GLU A 49 -1.80 12.85 -9.45
N LEU A 50 -2.71 12.60 -8.50
CA LEU A 50 -2.95 11.28 -7.94
C LEU A 50 -4.31 10.75 -8.41
N GLN A 51 -4.30 9.58 -9.04
CA GLN A 51 -5.48 8.88 -9.53
C GLN A 51 -5.63 7.55 -8.78
N THR A 52 -6.65 7.43 -7.96
CA THR A 52 -6.90 6.25 -7.15
C THR A 52 -7.75 5.23 -7.89
N SER A 53 -7.29 3.98 -7.95
CA SER A 53 -7.97 2.84 -8.54
C SER A 53 -7.58 1.54 -7.80
N ASP A 54 -7.31 0.47 -8.49
CA ASP A 54 -6.72 -0.76 -7.95
C ASP A 54 -5.28 -0.98 -8.47
N SER A 55 -4.57 -1.95 -7.83
CA SER A 55 -3.19 -2.25 -8.18
C SER A 55 -3.03 -2.70 -9.63
N SER A 56 -3.97 -3.48 -10.17
CA SER A 56 -3.86 -4.00 -11.54
C SER A 56 -4.07 -2.90 -12.58
N ALA A 57 -5.03 -2.00 -12.34
CA ALA A 57 -5.23 -0.82 -13.18
C ALA A 57 -4.01 0.12 -13.15
N GLY A 58 -3.41 0.34 -11.97
CA GLY A 58 -2.19 1.13 -11.83
C GLY A 58 -1.02 0.53 -12.60
N MET A 59 -0.81 -0.78 -12.53
CA MET A 59 0.26 -1.45 -13.27
C MET A 59 0.02 -1.41 -14.78
N GLN A 60 -1.22 -1.60 -15.21
CA GLN A 60 -1.59 -1.49 -16.63
C GLN A 60 -1.31 -0.08 -17.15
N SER A 61 -1.74 0.95 -16.42
CA SER A 61 -1.49 2.35 -16.80
C SER A 61 0.00 2.67 -16.91
N ALA A 62 0.82 2.12 -16.01
CA ALA A 62 2.27 2.29 -16.07
C ALA A 62 2.90 1.57 -17.28
N LEU A 63 2.43 0.36 -17.62
CA LEU A 63 2.87 -0.39 -18.80
C LEU A 63 2.50 0.32 -20.11
N GLU A 64 1.33 0.92 -20.17
CA GLU A 64 0.81 1.66 -21.33
C GLU A 64 1.37 3.08 -21.43
N GLY A 65 2.06 3.57 -20.39
CA GLY A 65 2.58 4.93 -20.33
C GLY A 65 1.51 6.00 -20.13
N THR A 66 0.31 5.63 -19.67
CA THR A 66 -0.77 6.57 -19.36
C THR A 66 -0.63 7.19 -17.97
N CYS A 67 0.23 6.64 -17.13
CA CYS A 67 0.74 7.27 -15.91
C CYS A 67 2.27 7.11 -15.84
N ASP A 68 2.92 7.96 -15.06
CA ASP A 68 4.38 7.95 -14.87
C ASP A 68 4.79 7.00 -13.76
N ILE A 69 3.96 6.89 -12.73
CA ILE A 69 4.20 6.03 -11.56
C ILE A 69 2.93 5.24 -11.27
N GLY A 70 3.05 3.92 -11.25
CA GLY A 70 1.99 3.01 -10.82
C GLY A 70 2.11 2.67 -9.33
N MET A 71 0.99 2.62 -8.62
CA MET A 71 0.92 2.20 -7.22
C MET A 71 0.35 0.79 -7.11
N ALA A 72 1.04 -0.08 -6.38
CA ALA A 72 0.57 -1.43 -6.09
C ALA A 72 0.72 -1.79 -4.61
N SER A 73 -0.25 -2.50 -4.06
CA SER A 73 -0.21 -3.12 -2.73
C SER A 73 0.07 -4.63 -2.80
N ARG A 74 0.76 -5.05 -3.83
CA ARG A 74 1.20 -6.41 -4.11
C ARG A 74 2.50 -6.42 -4.88
N GLU A 75 3.14 -7.56 -4.96
CA GLU A 75 4.30 -7.76 -5.86
C GLU A 75 3.89 -7.66 -7.34
N LEU A 76 4.87 -7.39 -8.21
CA LEU A 76 4.67 -7.43 -9.65
C LEU A 76 4.36 -8.87 -10.09
N LYS A 77 3.48 -9.01 -11.08
CA LYS A 77 3.21 -10.29 -11.73
C LYS A 77 4.28 -10.60 -12.77
N ASP A 78 4.37 -11.86 -13.17
CA ASP A 78 5.29 -12.31 -14.21
C ASP A 78 5.06 -11.60 -15.58
N THR A 79 3.87 -11.08 -15.81
CA THR A 79 3.51 -10.29 -17.00
C THR A 79 3.88 -8.80 -16.89
N GLU A 80 4.33 -8.35 -15.73
CA GLU A 80 4.63 -6.94 -15.43
C GLU A 80 6.16 -6.67 -15.36
N THR A 81 6.97 -7.55 -15.96
CA THR A 81 8.45 -7.53 -15.90
C THR A 81 9.10 -6.31 -16.55
N ALA A 82 8.37 -5.58 -17.40
CA ALA A 82 8.85 -4.33 -17.98
C ALA A 82 8.84 -3.17 -16.99
N LEU A 83 8.19 -3.33 -15.82
CA LEU A 83 8.16 -2.33 -14.76
C LEU A 83 9.29 -2.57 -13.76
N THR A 84 9.83 -1.48 -13.24
CA THR A 84 10.76 -1.52 -12.10
C THR A 84 10.00 -1.19 -10.83
N SER A 85 10.04 -2.08 -9.82
CA SER A 85 9.36 -1.84 -8.54
C SER A 85 10.30 -1.30 -7.48
N THR A 86 9.78 -0.38 -6.67
CA THR A 86 10.45 0.12 -5.47
C THR A 86 9.48 0.02 -4.30
N THR A 87 9.85 -0.72 -3.27
CA THR A 87 9.05 -0.83 -2.03
C THR A 87 9.18 0.46 -1.23
N ILE A 88 8.06 1.15 -1.02
CA ILE A 88 8.01 2.40 -0.25
C ILE A 88 7.59 2.19 1.21
N ALA A 89 6.84 1.13 1.49
CA ALA A 89 6.38 0.80 2.84
C ALA A 89 6.02 -0.69 2.92
N LYS A 90 5.96 -1.21 4.14
CA LYS A 90 5.39 -2.53 4.44
C LYS A 90 4.15 -2.34 5.29
N ASP A 91 3.08 -3.05 4.96
CA ASP A 91 1.83 -3.05 5.69
C ASP A 91 1.57 -4.43 6.31
N GLY A 92 0.71 -4.45 7.31
CA GLY A 92 0.31 -5.66 8.02
C GLY A 92 -1.18 -5.66 8.30
N ILE A 93 -1.79 -6.83 8.19
CA ILE A 93 -3.19 -7.05 8.56
C ILE A 93 -3.22 -7.71 9.93
N ALA A 94 -3.86 -7.06 10.91
CA ALA A 94 -4.07 -7.61 12.24
C ALA A 94 -5.48 -8.19 12.35
N VAL A 95 -5.57 -9.42 12.83
CA VAL A 95 -6.84 -10.00 13.26
C VAL A 95 -7.09 -9.57 14.70
N ILE A 96 -8.17 -8.85 14.93
CA ILE A 96 -8.55 -8.36 16.25
C ILE A 96 -9.74 -9.12 16.80
N VAL A 97 -9.77 -9.32 18.09
CA VAL A 97 -10.87 -9.98 18.82
C VAL A 97 -11.31 -9.08 19.98
N ASN A 98 -12.49 -9.37 20.53
CA ASN A 98 -12.96 -8.66 21.72
C ASN A 98 -12.00 -8.90 22.91
N THR A 99 -11.84 -7.90 23.76
CA THR A 99 -10.96 -7.97 24.95
C THR A 99 -11.30 -9.08 25.94
N ASN A 100 -12.54 -9.58 25.93
CA ASN A 100 -12.94 -10.74 26.73
C ASN A 100 -12.51 -12.08 26.11
N ASN A 101 -11.99 -12.08 24.88
CA ASN A 101 -11.46 -13.29 24.24
C ASN A 101 -10.00 -13.47 24.66
N THR A 102 -9.69 -14.61 25.25
CA THR A 102 -8.36 -14.93 25.76
C THR A 102 -7.41 -15.53 24.72
N THR A 103 -7.82 -15.58 23.44
CA THR A 103 -6.97 -16.06 22.36
C THR A 103 -5.86 -15.06 22.09
N GLU A 104 -4.62 -15.45 22.30
CA GLU A 104 -3.45 -14.58 22.12
C GLU A 104 -2.84 -14.70 20.72
N ASN A 105 -2.84 -15.90 20.15
CA ASN A 105 -2.21 -16.19 18.86
C ASN A 105 -3.08 -17.12 18.03
N LEU A 106 -3.04 -16.90 16.71
CA LEU A 106 -3.67 -17.78 15.72
C LEU A 106 -2.64 -18.11 14.63
N THR A 107 -2.63 -19.36 14.20
CA THR A 107 -1.88 -19.77 13.00
C THR A 107 -2.64 -19.33 11.74
N MET A 108 -1.95 -19.29 10.61
CA MET A 108 -2.59 -18.99 9.31
C MET A 108 -3.71 -19.98 8.97
N ASP A 109 -3.52 -21.27 9.29
CA ASP A 109 -4.54 -22.30 9.05
C ASP A 109 -5.76 -22.10 9.95
N GLN A 110 -5.57 -21.68 11.20
CA GLN A 110 -6.68 -21.34 12.11
C GLN A 110 -7.46 -20.11 11.60
N VAL A 111 -6.75 -19.07 11.14
CA VAL A 111 -7.40 -17.90 10.51
C VAL A 111 -8.19 -18.32 9.27
N LYS A 112 -7.60 -19.15 8.42
CA LYS A 112 -8.28 -19.70 7.25
C LYS A 112 -9.55 -20.47 7.64
N ALA A 113 -9.47 -21.37 8.63
CA ALA A 113 -10.61 -22.17 9.09
C ALA A 113 -11.77 -21.29 9.62
N ILE A 114 -11.46 -20.15 10.27
CA ILE A 114 -12.47 -19.18 10.71
C ILE A 114 -13.18 -18.56 9.51
N TYR A 115 -12.42 -18.02 8.56
CA TYR A 115 -12.98 -17.27 7.44
C TYR A 115 -13.62 -18.15 6.37
N THR A 116 -13.27 -19.43 6.29
CA THR A 116 -13.95 -20.42 5.41
C THR A 116 -15.16 -21.08 6.07
N GLY A 117 -15.39 -20.85 7.39
CA GLY A 117 -16.49 -21.44 8.14
C GLY A 117 -16.29 -22.91 8.52
N GLU A 118 -15.07 -23.42 8.42
CA GLU A 118 -14.70 -24.76 8.94
C GLU A 118 -14.71 -24.76 10.46
N ALA A 119 -14.17 -23.70 11.09
CA ALA A 119 -14.27 -23.44 12.51
C ALA A 119 -15.46 -22.51 12.78
N LYS A 120 -16.44 -22.94 13.56
CA LYS A 120 -17.66 -22.21 13.86
C LYS A 120 -17.72 -21.67 15.28
N VAL A 121 -16.94 -22.22 16.16
CA VAL A 121 -16.83 -21.83 17.58
C VAL A 121 -15.36 -21.78 17.98
N TRP A 122 -15.04 -21.01 19.01
CA TRP A 122 -13.66 -20.84 19.46
C TRP A 122 -13.00 -22.16 19.90
N SER A 123 -13.77 -23.09 20.47
CA SER A 123 -13.27 -24.43 20.85
C SER A 123 -12.80 -25.28 19.66
N ASP A 124 -13.17 -24.95 18.44
CA ASP A 124 -12.67 -25.64 17.24
C ASP A 124 -11.21 -25.25 16.92
N ILE A 125 -10.73 -24.11 17.48
CA ILE A 125 -9.44 -23.50 17.17
C ILE A 125 -8.43 -23.65 18.32
N THR A 126 -8.92 -23.66 19.57
CA THR A 126 -8.09 -23.61 20.79
C THR A 126 -7.68 -25.00 21.31
N LYS A 127 -7.47 -25.97 20.44
CA LYS A 127 -6.95 -27.29 20.85
C LYS A 127 -5.44 -27.32 20.80
#